data_b523c949b4d2e8e0919831cd71694659
#
_entry.id   b523c949b4d2e8e0919831cd71694659
#
_cell.length_a   1.000
_cell.length_b   1.000
_cell.length_c   1.000
_cell.angle_alpha   90.00
_cell.angle_beta   90.00
_cell.angle_gamma   90.00
#
_symmetry.space_group_name_H-M   'P 1'
#
loop_
_entity.id
_entity.type
_entity.pdbx_description
1 polymer ?
#
loop_
_entity_poly.entity_id
_entity_poly.type
_entity_poly.pdbx_seq_one_letter_code
_entity_poly.pdbx_strand_id
1 'polypeptide(L)'
;MQIASRQPMWNEGTPKGTVLVLRAGAASMTAKIAGGNIADPNGIVTVDWGDGARGEYRSFRNVMHNYSRSKDYTVKISDDLASFGYTSTSIGSEAHNDMIIELKSLGSRVTSIEGYAFNNCHRMRGVINLPSVTSIGGYAFGTTLGITDFILPSMTQLVQESFYCGPSPTQMHVDNVTQIGSWFWEYYGGHLADMYIRGKTCEQIKAMAGFPFRAGPSVRFHGSNGIVLGNGTIIHE
;
A
#
# COMPACT_ATOMS: atom_id res chain seq x y z
N MET A 1 -12.89 35.21 21.42
CA MET A 1 -12.67 34.73 20.06
C MET A 1 -12.88 33.21 20.11
N GLN A 2 -14.12 32.77 19.79
CA GLN A 2 -14.47 31.35 19.82
C GLN A 2 -13.77 30.64 18.66
N ILE A 3 -12.92 29.66 18.99
CA ILE A 3 -12.39 28.72 18.00
C ILE A 3 -13.57 27.84 17.61
N ALA A 4 -14.11 28.05 16.43
CA ALA A 4 -15.13 27.18 15.88
C ALA A 4 -14.57 25.75 15.85
N SER A 5 -15.18 24.84 16.62
CA SER A 5 -14.89 23.42 16.56
C SER A 5 -15.21 22.94 15.14
N ARG A 6 -14.18 22.68 14.34
CA ARG A 6 -14.36 21.98 13.07
C ARG A 6 -14.96 20.63 13.39
N GLN A 7 -16.21 20.42 13.03
CA GLN A 7 -16.84 19.11 13.04
C GLN A 7 -15.97 18.17 12.21
N PRO A 8 -15.64 16.97 12.70
CA PRO A 8 -14.90 16.01 11.91
C PRO A 8 -15.75 15.65 10.68
N MET A 9 -15.18 15.82 9.49
CA MET A 9 -15.84 15.57 8.19
C MET A 9 -15.98 14.05 7.91
N TRP A 10 -16.59 13.33 8.83
CA TRP A 10 -17.03 11.97 8.59
C TRP A 10 -18.51 11.98 8.20
N ASN A 11 -18.82 12.45 6.99
CA ASN A 11 -20.13 12.16 6.39
C ASN A 11 -20.14 10.69 5.97
N GLU A 12 -21.27 10.01 6.15
CA GLU A 12 -21.54 8.60 5.85
C GLU A 12 -21.49 8.23 4.36
N GLY A 13 -20.69 8.95 3.57
CA GLY A 13 -20.31 8.62 2.20
C GLY A 13 -18.83 8.27 2.21
N THR A 14 -18.37 7.49 1.26
CA THR A 14 -17.00 6.95 1.05
C THR A 14 -15.91 7.64 1.90
N PRO A 15 -15.19 6.95 2.77
CA PRO A 15 -14.21 7.57 3.65
C PRO A 15 -13.16 8.32 2.81
N LYS A 16 -13.08 9.65 2.96
CA LYS A 16 -12.11 10.49 2.26
C LYS A 16 -10.67 10.29 2.76
N GLY A 17 -10.48 9.59 3.87
CA GLY A 17 -9.19 9.37 4.52
C GLY A 17 -8.70 7.92 4.44
N THR A 18 -7.59 7.66 5.13
CA THR A 18 -7.04 6.32 5.26
C THR A 18 -7.80 5.52 6.32
N VAL A 19 -8.22 4.31 5.98
CA VAL A 19 -8.92 3.40 6.89
C VAL A 19 -8.14 2.09 6.99
N LEU A 20 -7.69 1.78 8.21
CA LEU A 20 -6.98 0.56 8.56
C LEU A 20 -7.84 -0.29 9.49
N VAL A 21 -7.70 -1.60 9.44
CA VAL A 21 -8.16 -2.49 10.50
C VAL A 21 -6.95 -3.02 11.24
N LEU A 22 -6.96 -2.82 12.55
CA LEU A 22 -5.93 -3.30 13.46
C LEU A 22 -6.50 -4.41 14.35
N ARG A 23 -5.74 -5.47 14.58
CA ARG A 23 -6.08 -6.53 15.52
C ARG A 23 -5.22 -6.45 16.78
N ALA A 24 -5.81 -6.10 17.90
CA ALA A 24 -5.19 -6.25 19.20
C ALA A 24 -5.37 -7.71 19.66
N GLY A 25 -4.29 -8.49 19.67
CA GLY A 25 -4.32 -9.92 20.04
C GLY A 25 -4.42 -10.18 21.55
N ALA A 26 -4.10 -9.17 22.37
CA ALA A 26 -4.17 -9.22 23.83
C ALA A 26 -4.62 -7.87 24.39
N ALA A 27 -5.02 -7.84 25.66
CA ALA A 27 -5.21 -6.57 26.37
C ALA A 27 -3.86 -5.86 26.56
N SER A 28 -3.91 -4.53 26.57
CA SER A 28 -2.72 -3.66 26.72
C SER A 28 -1.71 -3.77 25.58
N MET A 29 -2.17 -3.86 24.34
CA MET A 29 -1.31 -3.78 23.15
C MET A 29 -1.19 -2.33 22.65
N THR A 30 0.03 -1.92 22.37
CA THR A 30 0.34 -0.65 21.72
C THR A 30 0.35 -0.83 20.21
N ALA A 31 -0.56 -0.14 19.51
CA ALA A 31 -0.46 0.01 18.07
C ALA A 31 0.47 1.17 17.72
N LYS A 32 1.29 0.97 16.70
CA LYS A 32 2.12 2.02 16.10
C LYS A 32 1.78 2.09 14.62
N ILE A 33 1.35 3.25 14.15
CA ILE A 33 1.11 3.47 12.73
C ILE A 33 2.38 4.06 12.14
N ALA A 34 2.85 3.48 11.03
CA ALA A 34 3.89 4.10 10.22
C ALA A 34 3.45 5.52 9.88
N GLY A 35 4.32 6.49 10.07
CA GLY A 35 3.98 7.91 9.91
C GLY A 35 3.62 8.29 8.48
N GLY A 36 3.80 9.55 8.17
CA GLY A 36 3.54 10.11 6.84
C GLY A 36 3.83 11.59 6.83
N ASN A 37 3.96 12.17 5.65
CA ASN A 37 4.07 13.61 5.49
C ASN A 37 2.66 14.20 5.44
N ILE A 38 2.45 15.28 6.20
CA ILE A 38 1.21 16.05 6.17
C ILE A 38 1.19 16.88 4.89
N ALA A 39 0.05 16.88 4.18
CA ALA A 39 -0.09 17.55 2.89
C ALA A 39 -0.04 19.10 3.01
N ASP A 40 -0.59 19.63 4.10
CA ASP A 40 -0.48 21.05 4.45
C ASP A 40 0.47 21.18 5.64
N PRO A 41 1.60 21.92 5.54
CA PRO A 41 2.55 22.10 6.64
C PRO A 41 1.93 22.67 7.93
N ASN A 42 0.82 23.39 7.83
CA ASN A 42 0.05 23.92 8.95
C ASN A 42 -1.17 23.04 9.30
N GLY A 43 -1.34 21.92 8.60
CA GLY A 43 -2.46 21.01 8.77
C GLY A 43 -2.41 20.22 10.08
N ILE A 44 -3.54 19.61 10.39
CA ILE A 44 -3.70 18.70 11.53
C ILE A 44 -4.27 17.40 10.98
N VAL A 45 -3.57 16.30 11.24
CA VAL A 45 -4.08 14.95 10.99
C VAL A 45 -4.86 14.51 12.20
N THR A 46 -6.11 14.11 11.99
CA THR A 46 -6.93 13.52 13.05
C THR A 46 -6.98 12.00 12.89
N VAL A 47 -6.91 11.29 14.01
CA VAL A 47 -7.05 9.83 14.06
C VAL A 47 -8.17 9.46 15.01
N ASP A 48 -9.13 8.68 14.51
CA ASP A 48 -10.12 7.96 15.32
C ASP A 48 -9.62 6.52 15.46
N TRP A 49 -9.34 6.11 16.68
CA TRP A 49 -8.72 4.80 16.98
C TRP A 49 -9.72 3.64 17.01
N GLY A 50 -11.01 3.92 16.87
CA GLY A 50 -12.06 2.90 16.82
C GLY A 50 -12.47 2.32 18.17
N ASP A 51 -11.91 2.83 19.26
CA ASP A 51 -12.27 2.48 20.65
C ASP A 51 -12.93 3.63 21.41
N GLY A 52 -13.18 4.74 20.71
CA GLY A 52 -13.71 6.00 21.25
C GLY A 52 -12.63 7.05 21.49
N ALA A 53 -11.35 6.68 21.45
CA ALA A 53 -10.26 7.63 21.54
C ALA A 53 -10.02 8.32 20.19
N ARG A 54 -9.61 9.59 20.24
CA ARG A 54 -9.20 10.40 19.10
C ARG A 54 -7.92 11.14 19.39
N GLY A 55 -7.11 11.38 18.35
CA GLY A 55 -5.89 12.15 18.43
C GLY A 55 -5.81 13.18 17.30
N GLU A 56 -5.15 14.30 17.59
CA GLU A 56 -4.82 15.35 16.64
C GLU A 56 -3.31 15.54 16.58
N TYR A 57 -2.74 15.51 15.37
CA TYR A 57 -1.30 15.46 15.16
C TYR A 57 -0.88 16.54 14.16
N ARG A 58 0.03 17.44 14.56
CA ARG A 58 0.73 18.40 13.70
C ARG A 58 1.98 17.82 13.07
N SER A 59 2.40 16.65 13.52
CA SER A 59 3.45 15.82 12.94
C SER A 59 2.98 14.38 12.98
N PHE A 60 2.84 13.75 11.83
CA PHE A 60 2.36 12.38 11.75
C PHE A 60 3.55 11.41 11.68
N ARG A 61 4.31 11.36 12.79
CA ARG A 61 5.48 10.48 12.94
C ARG A 61 5.38 9.71 14.24
N ASN A 62 5.61 8.40 14.21
CA ASN A 62 5.55 7.54 15.40
C ASN A 62 4.25 7.68 16.18
N VAL A 63 3.12 7.66 15.47
CA VAL A 63 1.81 7.79 16.10
C VAL A 63 1.44 6.47 16.75
N MET A 64 1.18 6.50 18.05
CA MET A 64 0.93 5.31 18.86
C MET A 64 -0.37 5.42 19.64
N HIS A 65 -1.00 4.26 19.88
CA HIS A 65 -2.19 4.14 20.73
C HIS A 65 -2.21 2.81 21.46
N ASN A 66 -2.67 2.82 22.72
CA ASN A 66 -2.77 1.64 23.56
C ASN A 66 -4.20 1.13 23.59
N TYR A 67 -4.41 -0.10 23.16
CA TYR A 67 -5.70 -0.77 23.26
C TYR A 67 -5.80 -1.58 24.55
N SER A 68 -6.91 -1.42 25.27
CA SER A 68 -7.16 -2.13 26.55
C SER A 68 -7.87 -3.48 26.38
N ARG A 69 -8.37 -3.80 25.18
CA ARG A 69 -9.13 -5.03 24.90
C ARG A 69 -8.65 -5.72 23.65
N SER A 70 -8.69 -7.05 23.65
CA SER A 70 -8.41 -7.88 22.47
C SER A 70 -9.62 -7.89 21.55
N LYS A 71 -9.51 -7.19 20.43
CA LYS A 71 -10.49 -7.20 19.32
C LYS A 71 -9.91 -6.51 18.07
N ASP A 72 -10.68 -6.49 16.99
CA ASP A 72 -10.38 -5.71 15.80
C ASP A 72 -10.92 -4.28 15.95
N TYR A 73 -10.09 -3.31 15.55
CA TYR A 73 -10.41 -1.90 15.59
C TYR A 73 -10.32 -1.30 14.20
N THR A 74 -11.33 -0.54 13.80
CA THR A 74 -11.29 0.25 12.57
C THR A 74 -10.72 1.63 12.88
N VAL A 75 -9.48 1.86 12.48
CA VAL A 75 -8.79 3.14 12.63
C VAL A 75 -9.04 4.00 11.42
N LYS A 76 -9.43 5.25 11.62
CA LYS A 76 -9.67 6.23 10.56
C LYS A 76 -8.71 7.40 10.73
N ILE A 77 -7.98 7.72 9.66
CA ILE A 77 -7.03 8.83 9.59
C ILE A 77 -7.59 9.83 8.58
N SER A 78 -7.62 11.12 8.93
CA SER A 78 -8.12 12.16 8.02
C SER A 78 -7.32 12.23 6.72
N ASP A 79 -7.92 12.84 5.68
CA ASP A 79 -7.30 12.94 4.34
C ASP A 79 -6.30 14.10 4.24
N ASP A 80 -5.44 14.23 5.25
CA ASP A 80 -4.45 15.30 5.36
C ASP A 80 -3.02 14.81 5.14
N LEU A 81 -2.83 13.55 4.79
CA LEU A 81 -1.53 12.97 4.46
C LEU A 81 -1.23 13.09 2.97
N ALA A 82 -0.01 13.49 2.62
CA ALA A 82 0.54 13.44 1.25
C ALA A 82 1.29 12.13 0.99
N SER A 83 1.87 11.53 2.04
CA SER A 83 2.50 10.22 1.96
C SER A 83 2.11 9.36 3.16
N PHE A 84 2.23 8.04 3.00
CA PHE A 84 2.05 7.08 4.08
C PHE A 84 3.30 6.23 4.24
N GLY A 85 3.79 6.13 5.47
CA GLY A 85 5.03 5.43 5.78
C GLY A 85 6.14 6.38 6.22
N TYR A 86 7.34 5.83 6.41
CA TYR A 86 8.46 6.55 6.98
C TYR A 86 9.77 6.19 6.29
N THR A 87 10.50 7.18 5.79
CA THR A 87 11.75 6.99 5.04
C THR A 87 12.96 6.57 5.88
N SER A 88 12.83 6.45 7.21
CA SER A 88 13.95 6.09 8.06
C SER A 88 14.14 4.57 8.15
N THR A 89 15.29 4.10 7.74
CA THR A 89 15.79 2.73 7.96
C THR A 89 15.90 2.35 9.45
N SER A 90 15.64 3.30 10.34
CA SER A 90 15.72 3.15 11.79
C SER A 90 14.42 2.70 12.46
N ILE A 91 13.37 2.40 11.71
CA ILE A 91 12.28 1.59 12.27
C ILE A 91 12.85 0.17 12.32
N GLY A 92 13.76 -0.03 13.27
CA GLY A 92 14.24 -1.33 13.63
C GLY A 92 13.05 -2.25 13.84
N SER A 93 13.21 -3.49 13.48
CA SER A 93 12.45 -4.72 13.69
C SER A 93 11.34 -4.75 14.75
N GLU A 94 10.89 -3.63 15.25
CA GLU A 94 9.90 -3.53 16.30
C GLU A 94 8.50 -3.65 15.70
N ALA A 95 8.12 -4.77 15.67
CA ALA A 95 6.96 -5.66 15.58
C ALA A 95 5.54 -5.07 15.73
N HIS A 96 5.31 -3.78 15.54
CA HIS A 96 3.97 -3.21 15.75
C HIS A 96 3.11 -3.17 14.49
N ASN A 97 3.71 -3.33 13.32
CA ASN A 97 2.99 -3.43 12.04
C ASN A 97 2.20 -4.75 11.92
N ASP A 98 2.56 -5.78 12.70
CA ASP A 98 1.84 -7.07 12.71
C ASP A 98 0.38 -6.95 13.21
N MET A 99 0.00 -5.83 13.78
CA MET A 99 -1.39 -5.54 14.14
C MET A 99 -2.25 -5.16 12.93
N ILE A 100 -1.68 -4.65 11.83
CA ILE A 100 -2.45 -4.27 10.64
C ILE A 100 -2.89 -5.53 9.91
N ILE A 101 -4.20 -5.74 9.81
CA ILE A 101 -4.79 -6.90 9.14
C ILE A 101 -5.46 -6.54 7.83
N GLU A 102 -5.81 -5.28 7.61
CA GLU A 102 -6.46 -4.82 6.38
C GLU A 102 -6.20 -3.32 6.16
N LEU A 103 -5.98 -2.93 4.91
CA LEU A 103 -6.06 -1.56 4.41
C LEU A 103 -7.34 -1.42 3.59
N LYS A 104 -8.40 -0.84 4.19
CA LYS A 104 -9.69 -0.66 3.50
C LYS A 104 -9.68 0.46 2.48
N SER A 105 -9.00 1.55 2.79
CA SER A 105 -8.81 2.68 1.88
C SER A 105 -7.57 3.46 2.25
N LEU A 106 -6.98 4.11 1.25
CA LEU A 106 -5.94 5.11 1.44
C LEU A 106 -6.53 6.49 1.14
N GLY A 107 -6.11 7.51 1.88
CA GLY A 107 -6.54 8.88 1.67
C GLY A 107 -6.26 9.34 0.23
N SER A 108 -7.16 10.14 -0.33
CA SER A 108 -7.10 10.55 -1.75
C SER A 108 -5.92 11.47 -2.05
N ARG A 109 -5.38 12.13 -1.04
CA ARG A 109 -4.20 13.02 -1.14
C ARG A 109 -2.88 12.26 -1.00
N VAL A 110 -2.91 10.99 -0.59
CA VAL A 110 -1.70 10.17 -0.46
C VAL A 110 -1.26 9.73 -1.85
N THR A 111 -0.16 10.29 -2.32
CA THR A 111 0.44 9.98 -3.63
C THR A 111 1.69 9.11 -3.54
N SER A 112 2.24 8.95 -2.33
CA SER A 112 3.43 8.14 -2.07
C SER A 112 3.24 7.19 -0.91
N ILE A 113 3.65 5.94 -1.09
CA ILE A 113 3.91 4.99 0.00
C ILE A 113 5.43 4.99 0.23
N GLU A 114 5.85 5.42 1.40
CA GLU A 114 7.26 5.49 1.75
C GLU A 114 7.84 4.10 2.01
N GLY A 115 9.17 4.01 2.01
CA GLY A 115 9.84 2.75 2.31
C GLY A 115 9.42 2.17 3.66
N TYR A 116 9.31 0.86 3.75
CA TYR A 116 8.94 0.11 4.96
C TYR A 116 7.53 0.41 5.52
N ALA A 117 6.64 1.13 4.82
CA ALA A 117 5.34 1.58 5.33
C ALA A 117 4.48 0.45 5.92
N PHE A 118 4.41 -0.67 5.22
CA PHE A 118 3.68 -1.89 5.62
C PHE A 118 4.62 -3.09 5.82
N ASN A 119 5.91 -2.83 6.02
CA ASN A 119 6.87 -3.90 6.27
C ASN A 119 6.51 -4.66 7.56
N ASN A 120 6.66 -5.99 7.54
CA ASN A 120 6.29 -6.89 8.64
C ASN A 120 4.79 -6.91 9.00
N CYS A 121 3.90 -6.48 8.10
CA CYS A 121 2.46 -6.67 8.28
C CYS A 121 2.04 -8.11 7.92
N HIS A 122 2.57 -9.12 8.61
CA HIS A 122 2.38 -10.54 8.27
C HIS A 122 0.90 -10.99 8.27
N ARG A 123 0.05 -10.26 8.99
CA ARG A 123 -1.39 -10.56 9.07
C ARG A 123 -2.23 -9.82 8.05
N MET A 124 -1.65 -8.86 7.33
CA MET A 124 -2.34 -8.09 6.32
C MET A 124 -2.75 -8.97 5.15
N ARG A 125 -4.00 -8.85 4.71
CA ARG A 125 -4.60 -9.73 3.70
C ARG A 125 -5.49 -8.97 2.74
N GLY A 126 -5.76 -9.63 1.60
CA GLY A 126 -6.74 -9.19 0.63
C GLY A 126 -6.19 -8.30 -0.48
N VAL A 127 -7.04 -7.47 -1.03
CA VAL A 127 -6.73 -6.61 -2.18
C VAL A 127 -6.23 -5.26 -1.69
N ILE A 128 -5.12 -4.79 -2.26
CA ILE A 128 -4.57 -3.46 -2.04
C ILE A 128 -4.91 -2.58 -3.25
N ASN A 129 -5.82 -1.63 -3.05
CA ASN A 129 -6.23 -0.67 -4.06
C ASN A 129 -5.73 0.73 -3.69
N LEU A 130 -4.81 1.28 -4.49
CA LEU A 130 -4.12 2.54 -4.25
C LEU A 130 -4.29 3.48 -5.45
N PRO A 131 -5.50 4.03 -5.67
CA PRO A 131 -5.84 4.73 -6.91
C PRO A 131 -5.06 6.04 -7.14
N SER A 132 -4.62 6.71 -6.08
CA SER A 132 -3.88 7.98 -6.16
C SER A 132 -2.37 7.82 -6.04
N VAL A 133 -1.87 6.62 -5.71
CA VAL A 133 -0.44 6.40 -5.46
C VAL A 133 0.32 6.34 -6.78
N THR A 134 1.36 7.15 -6.87
CA THR A 134 2.27 7.23 -8.02
C THR A 134 3.67 6.70 -7.72
N SER A 135 4.01 6.52 -6.43
CA SER A 135 5.29 5.95 -6.01
C SER A 135 5.16 5.05 -4.79
N ILE A 136 5.93 3.96 -4.79
CA ILE A 136 6.05 3.01 -3.69
C ILE A 136 7.53 2.82 -3.42
N GLY A 137 7.96 3.10 -2.19
CA GLY A 137 9.35 2.99 -1.75
C GLY A 137 9.80 1.55 -1.53
N GLY A 138 11.10 1.35 -1.38
CA GLY A 138 11.69 0.03 -1.15
C GLY A 138 11.15 -0.62 0.13
N TYR A 139 10.91 -1.92 0.09
CA TYR A 139 10.38 -2.72 1.20
C TYR A 139 9.02 -2.24 1.75
N ALA A 140 8.30 -1.39 1.01
CA ALA A 140 7.03 -0.81 1.50
C ALA A 140 6.03 -1.88 1.92
N PHE A 141 5.98 -3.01 1.23
CA PHE A 141 5.16 -4.18 1.56
C PHE A 141 6.01 -5.42 1.90
N GLY A 142 7.22 -5.22 2.41
CA GLY A 142 8.09 -6.32 2.77
C GLY A 142 7.44 -7.28 3.76
N THR A 143 7.55 -8.60 3.52
CA THR A 143 6.99 -9.66 4.38
C THR A 143 5.48 -9.64 4.62
N THR A 144 4.69 -8.95 3.79
CA THR A 144 3.22 -8.94 3.83
C THR A 144 2.64 -10.09 2.98
N LEU A 145 2.68 -11.31 3.47
CA LEU A 145 2.44 -12.52 2.67
C LEU A 145 0.97 -12.79 2.31
N GLY A 146 0.02 -12.10 2.92
CA GLY A 146 -1.41 -12.37 2.74
C GLY A 146 -2.13 -11.51 1.70
N ILE A 147 -1.42 -10.64 1.00
CA ILE A 147 -2.00 -9.80 -0.05
C ILE A 147 -2.17 -10.64 -1.32
N THR A 148 -3.39 -10.62 -1.89
CA THR A 148 -3.73 -11.40 -3.08
C THR A 148 -3.64 -10.60 -4.37
N ASP A 149 -3.92 -9.30 -4.30
CA ASP A 149 -4.00 -8.45 -5.50
C ASP A 149 -3.51 -7.03 -5.20
N PHE A 150 -2.88 -6.41 -6.21
CA PHE A 150 -2.58 -4.99 -6.23
C PHE A 150 -3.30 -4.29 -7.38
N ILE A 151 -3.94 -3.15 -7.09
CA ILE A 151 -4.59 -2.27 -8.07
C ILE A 151 -3.94 -0.89 -7.95
N LEU A 152 -3.08 -0.54 -8.90
CA LEU A 152 -2.18 0.61 -8.88
C LEU A 152 -2.33 1.44 -10.17
N PRO A 153 -3.51 2.01 -10.47
CA PRO A 153 -3.81 2.60 -11.76
C PRO A 153 -3.00 3.87 -12.07
N SER A 154 -2.50 4.57 -11.03
CA SER A 154 -1.70 5.79 -11.20
C SER A 154 -0.19 5.54 -11.23
N MET A 155 0.25 4.29 -11.02
CA MET A 155 1.67 3.95 -11.08
C MET A 155 2.20 4.01 -12.50
N THR A 156 3.30 4.74 -12.70
CA THR A 156 4.02 4.80 -13.97
C THR A 156 5.34 4.04 -13.95
N GLN A 157 5.86 3.79 -12.77
CA GLN A 157 7.11 3.04 -12.58
C GLN A 157 7.00 2.10 -11.40
N LEU A 158 7.43 0.86 -11.57
CA LEU A 158 7.68 -0.09 -10.50
C LEU A 158 9.19 -0.14 -10.28
N VAL A 159 9.65 0.49 -9.21
CA VAL A 159 11.08 0.58 -8.93
C VAL A 159 11.60 -0.66 -8.23
N GLN A 160 12.92 -0.78 -8.18
CA GLN A 160 13.61 -1.84 -7.49
C GLN A 160 13.18 -1.95 -6.02
N GLU A 161 13.01 -3.18 -5.53
CA GLU A 161 12.77 -3.52 -4.12
C GLU A 161 11.43 -3.05 -3.52
N SER A 162 10.51 -2.46 -4.28
CA SER A 162 9.20 -2.00 -3.74
C SER A 162 8.41 -3.13 -3.08
N PHE A 163 8.55 -4.35 -3.60
CA PHE A 163 7.88 -5.57 -3.11
C PHE A 163 8.87 -6.65 -2.66
N TYR A 164 10.11 -6.25 -2.32
CA TYR A 164 11.17 -7.18 -1.93
C TYR A 164 10.80 -7.98 -0.67
N CYS A 165 11.00 -9.29 -0.71
CA CYS A 165 10.54 -10.22 0.33
C CYS A 165 9.06 -10.05 0.70
N GLY A 166 8.29 -9.46 -0.20
CA GLY A 166 6.93 -9.02 0.04
C GLY A 166 5.88 -10.03 -0.34
N PRO A 167 4.68 -9.53 -0.63
CA PRO A 167 3.54 -10.35 -0.96
C PRO A 167 3.78 -11.15 -2.23
N SER A 168 3.08 -12.26 -2.33
CA SER A 168 3.00 -13.06 -3.56
C SER A 168 1.59 -12.93 -4.13
N PRO A 169 1.19 -11.75 -4.68
CA PRO A 169 -0.13 -11.58 -5.23
C PRO A 169 -0.32 -12.52 -6.42
N THR A 170 -1.55 -12.91 -6.63
CA THR A 170 -1.93 -13.65 -7.84
C THR A 170 -2.14 -12.71 -9.02
N GLN A 171 -2.55 -11.47 -8.75
CA GLN A 171 -2.82 -10.46 -9.78
C GLN A 171 -2.23 -9.09 -9.42
N MET A 172 -1.79 -8.37 -10.45
CA MET A 172 -1.32 -7.00 -10.34
C MET A 172 -1.83 -6.15 -11.50
N HIS A 173 -2.54 -5.06 -11.18
CA HIS A 173 -3.07 -4.10 -12.16
C HIS A 173 -2.22 -2.83 -12.14
N VAL A 174 -1.46 -2.60 -13.19
CA VAL A 174 -0.51 -1.49 -13.36
C VAL A 174 -0.61 -0.92 -14.77
N ASP A 175 -1.80 -0.61 -15.18
CA ASP A 175 -2.17 -0.32 -16.58
C ASP A 175 -1.36 0.82 -17.22
N ASN A 176 -0.88 1.78 -16.42
CA ASN A 176 -0.13 2.94 -16.89
C ASN A 176 1.39 2.82 -16.72
N VAL A 177 1.90 1.67 -16.31
CA VAL A 177 3.34 1.50 -16.07
C VAL A 177 4.14 1.64 -17.35
N THR A 178 5.22 2.41 -17.29
CA THR A 178 6.16 2.64 -18.39
C THR A 178 7.51 1.96 -18.15
N GLN A 179 7.83 1.70 -16.89
CA GLN A 179 9.08 1.07 -16.49
C GLN A 179 8.85 0.10 -15.34
N ILE A 180 9.46 -1.09 -15.46
CA ILE A 180 9.49 -2.09 -14.39
C ILE A 180 10.96 -2.40 -14.11
N GLY A 181 11.38 -2.17 -12.87
CA GLY A 181 12.75 -2.48 -12.43
C GLY A 181 12.98 -3.98 -12.31
N SER A 182 14.21 -4.41 -12.58
CA SER A 182 14.57 -5.84 -12.59
C SER A 182 14.47 -6.55 -11.24
N TRP A 183 14.43 -5.80 -10.16
CA TRP A 183 14.42 -6.31 -8.77
C TRP A 183 13.13 -5.98 -8.02
N PHE A 184 12.09 -5.49 -8.67
CA PHE A 184 10.87 -5.15 -7.97
C PHE A 184 10.21 -6.37 -7.32
N TRP A 185 10.56 -7.59 -7.80
CA TRP A 185 9.96 -8.87 -7.46
C TRP A 185 10.99 -9.93 -7.04
N GLU A 186 11.88 -9.67 -6.09
CA GLU A 186 12.90 -10.65 -5.70
C GLU A 186 12.50 -11.48 -4.47
N TYR A 187 12.90 -12.74 -4.46
CA TYR A 187 12.89 -13.77 -3.43
C TYR A 187 11.64 -14.62 -3.23
N TYR A 188 10.40 -14.17 -3.46
CA TYR A 188 9.20 -14.99 -3.24
C TYR A 188 8.20 -14.96 -4.40
N GLY A 189 8.61 -14.52 -5.57
CA GLY A 189 7.78 -14.24 -6.75
C GLY A 189 7.11 -15.43 -7.46
N GLY A 190 6.90 -16.55 -6.77
CA GLY A 190 6.38 -17.76 -7.40
C GLY A 190 4.88 -17.80 -7.67
N HIS A 191 4.10 -16.80 -7.24
CA HIS A 191 2.65 -16.87 -7.28
C HIS A 191 1.96 -15.89 -8.20
N LEU A 192 2.66 -14.89 -8.76
CA LEU A 192 2.06 -13.99 -9.74
C LEU A 192 1.62 -14.79 -10.95
N ALA A 193 0.31 -14.80 -11.19
CA ALA A 193 -0.27 -15.44 -12.38
C ALA A 193 -0.53 -14.42 -13.48
N ASP A 194 -1.05 -13.25 -13.13
CA ASP A 194 -1.50 -12.25 -14.07
C ASP A 194 -0.99 -10.83 -13.71
N MET A 195 -0.40 -10.15 -14.70
CA MET A 195 -0.08 -8.74 -14.62
C MET A 195 -0.81 -7.98 -15.73
N TYR A 196 -1.63 -7.01 -15.36
CA TYR A 196 -2.42 -6.20 -16.27
C TYR A 196 -1.70 -4.89 -16.58
N ILE A 197 -1.32 -4.68 -17.83
CA ILE A 197 -0.64 -3.49 -18.36
C ILE A 197 -1.44 -3.00 -19.59
N ARG A 198 -2.73 -2.80 -19.42
CA ARG A 198 -3.69 -2.54 -20.51
C ARG A 198 -3.47 -1.20 -21.22
N GLY A 199 -2.69 -0.29 -20.67
CA GLY A 199 -2.23 0.91 -21.37
C GLY A 199 -1.22 0.65 -22.50
N LYS A 200 -0.78 -0.63 -22.69
CA LYS A 200 0.20 -1.04 -23.70
C LYS A 200 -0.30 -2.22 -24.52
N THR A 201 0.16 -2.30 -25.78
CA THR A 201 -0.02 -3.52 -26.58
C THR A 201 0.96 -4.62 -26.12
N CYS A 202 0.71 -5.85 -26.55
CA CYS A 202 1.59 -6.99 -26.25
C CYS A 202 3.02 -6.76 -26.74
N GLU A 203 3.19 -6.18 -27.92
CA GLU A 203 4.49 -5.86 -28.50
C GLU A 203 5.22 -4.80 -27.69
N GLN A 204 4.49 -3.78 -27.22
CA GLN A 204 5.04 -2.75 -26.36
C GLN A 204 5.48 -3.30 -24.99
N ILE A 205 4.68 -4.22 -24.40
CA ILE A 205 5.05 -4.90 -23.14
C ILE A 205 6.33 -5.70 -23.34
N LYS A 206 6.40 -6.50 -24.41
CA LYS A 206 7.58 -7.31 -24.73
C LYS A 206 8.83 -6.48 -25.01
N ALA A 207 8.66 -5.27 -25.54
CA ALA A 207 9.74 -4.32 -25.80
C ALA A 207 10.19 -3.52 -24.56
N MET A 208 9.50 -3.62 -23.41
CA MET A 208 9.90 -2.94 -22.20
C MET A 208 11.25 -3.46 -21.70
N ALA A 209 12.11 -2.56 -21.23
CA ALA A 209 13.41 -2.93 -20.66
C ALA A 209 13.25 -3.90 -19.49
N GLY A 210 13.99 -5.00 -19.53
CA GLY A 210 13.98 -6.02 -18.48
C GLY A 210 12.87 -7.06 -18.60
N PHE A 211 12.01 -7.01 -19.62
CA PHE A 211 11.04 -8.08 -19.86
C PHE A 211 11.73 -9.45 -19.89
N PRO A 212 11.19 -10.48 -19.26
CA PRO A 212 9.94 -10.59 -18.50
C PRO A 212 10.05 -10.20 -17.01
N PHE A 213 10.84 -9.25 -16.65
CA PHE A 213 10.96 -8.64 -15.31
C PHE A 213 11.29 -9.65 -14.19
N ARG A 214 12.02 -10.73 -14.51
CA ARG A 214 12.27 -11.91 -13.65
C ARG A 214 11.00 -12.66 -13.21
N ALA A 215 9.88 -12.39 -13.83
CA ALA A 215 8.68 -13.18 -13.66
C ALA A 215 8.88 -14.59 -14.24
N GLY A 216 8.18 -15.58 -13.70
CA GLY A 216 8.22 -16.94 -14.22
C GLY A 216 7.68 -17.04 -15.65
N PRO A 217 8.04 -18.09 -16.41
CA PRO A 217 7.63 -18.27 -17.80
C PRO A 217 6.11 -18.40 -17.98
N SER A 218 5.39 -18.77 -16.94
CA SER A 218 3.94 -18.95 -16.93
C SER A 218 3.16 -17.68 -16.59
N VAL A 219 3.83 -16.58 -16.20
CA VAL A 219 3.14 -15.32 -15.92
C VAL A 219 2.54 -14.75 -17.18
N ARG A 220 1.28 -14.33 -17.11
CA ARG A 220 0.52 -13.72 -18.19
C ARG A 220 0.52 -12.20 -18.03
N PHE A 221 1.04 -11.51 -19.04
CA PHE A 221 1.01 -10.05 -19.11
C PHE A 221 -0.11 -9.64 -20.06
N HIS A 222 -1.16 -9.06 -19.52
CA HIS A 222 -2.35 -8.64 -20.26
C HIS A 222 -2.14 -7.24 -20.82
N GLY A 223 -2.00 -7.16 -22.14
CA GLY A 223 -1.98 -5.91 -22.91
C GLY A 223 -3.38 -5.50 -23.38
N SER A 224 -3.44 -4.43 -24.19
CA SER A 224 -4.69 -3.94 -24.78
C SER A 224 -5.18 -4.78 -25.98
N ASN A 225 -4.37 -5.68 -26.51
CA ASN A 225 -4.64 -6.50 -27.71
C ASN A 225 -4.36 -7.99 -27.48
N GLY A 226 -4.32 -8.47 -26.24
CA GLY A 226 -4.10 -9.86 -25.90
C GLY A 226 -3.17 -10.08 -24.72
N ILE A 227 -2.47 -11.21 -24.73
CA ILE A 227 -1.61 -11.67 -23.63
C ILE A 227 -0.20 -11.96 -24.14
N VAL A 228 0.81 -11.53 -23.37
CA VAL A 228 2.20 -11.97 -23.54
C VAL A 228 2.56 -12.92 -22.41
N LEU A 229 3.04 -14.10 -22.73
CA LEU A 229 3.58 -15.02 -21.72
C LEU A 229 4.99 -14.62 -21.31
N GLY A 230 5.44 -14.99 -20.11
CA GLY A 230 6.80 -14.74 -19.64
C GLY A 230 7.91 -15.32 -20.52
N ASN A 231 7.61 -16.31 -21.37
CA ASN A 231 8.52 -16.83 -22.41
C ASN A 231 8.54 -15.99 -23.68
N GLY A 232 7.74 -14.91 -23.75
CA GLY A 232 7.66 -14.00 -24.91
C GLY A 232 6.67 -14.40 -25.99
N THR A 233 5.88 -15.48 -25.82
CA THR A 233 4.81 -15.86 -26.73
C THR A 233 3.65 -14.85 -26.62
N ILE A 234 3.16 -14.33 -27.75
CA ILE A 234 2.00 -13.44 -27.81
C ILE A 234 0.78 -14.25 -28.25
N ILE A 235 -0.32 -14.04 -27.52
CA ILE A 235 -1.65 -14.60 -27.81
C ILE A 235 -2.57 -13.37 -28.01
N HIS A 236 -3.01 -13.14 -29.24
CA HIS A 236 -3.94 -12.07 -29.58
C HIS A 236 -5.39 -12.50 -29.28
N GLU A 237 -6.16 -11.60 -28.67
CA GLU A 237 -7.60 -11.76 -28.42
C GLU A 237 -8.42 -10.96 -29.41
#